data_bfb24d35d032c0e24827a24f5e6b4671
#
_entry.id   bfb24d35d032c0e24827a24f5e6b4671
#
_cell.length_a   1.000
_cell.length_b   1.000
_cell.length_c   1.000
_cell.angle_alpha   90.00
_cell.angle_beta   90.00
_cell.angle_gamma   90.00
#
_symmetry.space_group_name_H-M   'P 1'
#
loop_
_entity.id
_entity.type
_entity.pdbx_description
1 polymer ?
#
loop_
_entity_poly.entity_id
_entity_poly.type
_entity_poly.pdbx_seq_one_letter_code
_entity_poly.pdbx_strand_id
1 'polypeptide(L)'
;ESDNFSTDRPLEFLQYDHHQLAKSDFCKFLGTPRSIFYEKSELDKREIAVQNTTPSELIKFMHEDVLDIITPILARIYTVTTPKQETFEIPAIVQTGAKLYEEVSDLNGIAIPCMYYDEIQRKWNNDNRSVLFDMILERFITIEKPHAYLKEAVEKVSETMTSITDYLYGANVYKAIDEHYYSKLRQIDVEQCTWLSDEDIEKCKLRIHEVISQDCESNKPNAEFCIIHNSEEEKHQAIDQILDDICPDNLRFRFTARVDLETDNYIYELKCTSELSLEHRVQVVIYAWLYKILGYPEKTFRIFNIKTGEMLTLDASIEDLSMIMRTVVKGKYTNTKRLDDDEFLQSQETQETQEM
;
A
#
# COMPACT_ATOMS: atom_id res chain seq x y z
N GLU A 1 -0.20 23.72 -26.13
CA GLU A 1 0.22 22.33 -25.81
C GLU A 1 1.72 22.13 -26.06
N SER A 2 2.27 22.64 -27.17
CA SER A 2 3.71 22.58 -27.45
C SER A 2 4.56 23.31 -26.40
N ASP A 3 4.03 24.33 -25.76
CA ASP A 3 4.76 25.12 -24.76
C ASP A 3 4.87 24.41 -23.39
N ASN A 4 4.03 23.38 -23.16
CA ASN A 4 4.09 22.57 -21.94
C ASN A 4 5.10 21.40 -22.04
N PHE A 5 5.58 21.12 -23.25
CA PHE A 5 6.47 20.02 -23.55
C PHE A 5 7.80 20.57 -24.10
N SER A 6 8.49 21.31 -23.25
CA SER A 6 9.83 21.79 -23.56
C SER A 6 10.80 20.63 -23.64
N THR A 7 11.56 20.55 -24.72
CA THR A 7 12.69 19.60 -24.87
C THR A 7 13.75 19.78 -23.79
N ASP A 8 13.69 20.88 -23.04
CA ASP A 8 14.64 21.18 -21.96
C ASP A 8 14.24 20.50 -20.61
N ARG A 9 13.06 19.85 -20.57
CA ARG A 9 12.58 19.15 -19.36
C ARG A 9 12.06 17.74 -19.66
N PRO A 10 12.83 16.87 -20.29
CA PRO A 10 12.37 15.52 -20.62
C PRO A 10 11.98 14.71 -19.37
N LEU A 11 12.56 15.02 -18.21
CA LEU A 11 12.26 14.34 -16.93
C LEU A 11 10.83 14.59 -16.44
N GLU A 12 10.19 15.68 -16.80
CA GLU A 12 8.79 15.92 -16.40
C GLU A 12 7.82 14.92 -17.03
N PHE A 13 8.11 14.43 -18.22
CA PHE A 13 7.30 13.40 -18.88
C PHE A 13 7.40 12.04 -18.22
N LEU A 14 8.48 11.78 -17.56
CA LEU A 14 8.74 10.51 -16.89
C LEU A 14 7.93 10.35 -15.59
N GLN A 15 7.25 11.41 -15.15
CA GLN A 15 6.31 11.39 -14.02
C GLN A 15 4.90 10.97 -14.43
N TYR A 16 4.61 10.89 -15.72
CA TYR A 16 3.30 10.47 -16.22
C TYR A 16 3.22 8.94 -16.34
N ASP A 17 2.01 8.43 -16.18
CA ASP A 17 1.69 7.05 -16.52
C ASP A 17 2.00 6.79 -18.00
N HIS A 18 2.50 5.62 -18.32
CA HIS A 18 2.80 5.18 -19.67
C HIS A 18 1.61 5.37 -20.62
N HIS A 19 0.39 5.04 -20.15
CA HIS A 19 -0.84 5.22 -20.92
C HIS A 19 -1.15 6.68 -21.21
N GLN A 20 -0.92 7.57 -20.26
CA GLN A 20 -1.15 9.01 -20.45
C GLN A 20 -0.19 9.59 -21.47
N LEU A 21 1.08 9.18 -21.42
CA LEU A 21 2.07 9.59 -22.41
C LEU A 21 1.74 9.06 -23.81
N ALA A 22 1.37 7.79 -23.92
CA ALA A 22 1.01 7.18 -25.21
C ALA A 22 -0.22 7.82 -25.84
N LYS A 23 -1.19 8.30 -25.05
CA LYS A 23 -2.39 8.99 -25.50
C LYS A 23 -2.16 10.48 -25.81
N SER A 24 -1.04 11.05 -25.42
CA SER A 24 -0.77 12.47 -25.60
C SER A 24 -0.47 12.80 -27.06
N ASP A 25 -0.94 13.97 -27.52
CA ASP A 25 -0.61 14.46 -28.86
C ASP A 25 0.88 14.70 -29.04
N PHE A 26 1.58 14.93 -27.93
CA PHE A 26 3.03 15.07 -27.91
C PHE A 26 3.75 13.78 -28.34
N CYS A 27 3.35 12.62 -27.81
CA CYS A 27 3.91 11.34 -28.23
C CYS A 27 3.59 11.02 -29.69
N LYS A 28 2.38 11.36 -30.16
CA LYS A 28 2.00 11.23 -31.56
C LYS A 28 2.83 12.16 -32.46
N PHE A 29 3.12 13.36 -31.98
CA PHE A 29 3.96 14.32 -32.68
C PHE A 29 5.41 13.84 -32.82
N LEU A 30 5.97 13.22 -31.80
CA LEU A 30 7.32 12.62 -31.85
C LEU A 30 7.37 11.34 -32.68
N GLY A 31 6.23 10.73 -32.99
CA GLY A 31 6.13 9.53 -33.83
C GLY A 31 6.49 8.22 -33.16
N THR A 32 7.17 8.22 -32.00
CA THR A 32 7.57 7.04 -31.27
C THR A 32 7.44 7.21 -29.77
N PRO A 33 6.28 6.87 -29.18
CA PRO A 33 6.07 6.97 -27.72
C PRO A 33 7.14 6.23 -26.90
N ARG A 34 7.68 5.14 -27.43
CA ARG A 34 8.73 4.34 -26.78
C ARG A 34 10.06 5.06 -26.66
N SER A 35 10.40 5.97 -27.58
CA SER A 35 11.68 6.68 -27.54
C SER A 35 11.88 7.43 -26.23
N ILE A 36 10.81 7.99 -25.66
CA ILE A 36 10.82 8.69 -24.37
C ILE A 36 11.26 7.76 -23.24
N PHE A 37 10.79 6.50 -23.25
CA PHE A 37 11.14 5.51 -22.23
C PHE A 37 12.54 4.95 -22.44
N TYR A 38 12.98 4.81 -23.68
CA TYR A 38 14.34 4.39 -24.00
C TYR A 38 15.38 5.43 -23.61
N GLU A 39 15.10 6.71 -23.85
CA GLU A 39 15.99 7.79 -23.42
C GLU A 39 16.16 7.78 -21.90
N LYS A 40 15.09 7.53 -21.14
CA LYS A 40 15.20 7.32 -19.70
C LYS A 40 16.11 6.16 -19.37
N SER A 41 15.93 5.00 -20.01
CA SER A 41 16.75 3.81 -19.75
C SER A 41 18.22 4.03 -20.09
N GLU A 42 18.55 4.85 -21.06
CA GLU A 42 19.92 5.23 -21.42
C GLU A 42 20.53 6.26 -20.43
N LEU A 43 19.69 7.17 -19.90
CA LEU A 43 20.12 8.10 -18.85
C LEU A 43 20.34 7.37 -17.52
N ASP A 44 19.44 6.45 -17.17
CA ASP A 44 19.51 5.64 -15.95
C ASP A 44 20.71 4.69 -15.94
N LYS A 45 21.26 4.32 -17.09
CA LYS A 45 22.49 3.51 -17.19
C LYS A 45 23.75 4.26 -16.73
N ARG A 46 23.71 5.57 -16.61
CA ARG A 46 24.86 6.39 -16.21
C ARG A 46 24.97 6.61 -14.72
N GLU A 47 23.86 6.47 -14.00
CA GLU A 47 23.79 6.64 -12.55
C GLU A 47 23.10 5.44 -11.94
N ILE A 48 23.48 5.08 -10.72
CA ILE A 48 22.79 4.05 -9.95
C ILE A 48 21.40 4.60 -9.62
N ALA A 49 20.37 4.03 -10.23
CA ALA A 49 18.98 4.41 -9.97
C ALA A 49 18.53 3.76 -8.68
N VAL A 50 18.07 4.56 -7.72
CA VAL A 50 17.42 4.07 -6.50
C VAL A 50 15.93 4.04 -6.73
N GLN A 51 15.36 2.83 -6.76
CA GLN A 51 13.93 2.60 -6.90
C GLN A 51 13.29 2.47 -5.53
N ASN A 52 12.55 3.49 -5.12
CA ASN A 52 11.67 3.37 -3.95
C ASN A 52 10.57 2.35 -4.26
N THR A 53 10.41 1.37 -3.39
CA THR A 53 9.51 0.24 -3.64
C THR A 53 8.73 -0.08 -2.37
N THR A 54 7.42 -0.12 -2.50
CA THR A 54 6.50 -0.56 -1.45
C THR A 54 5.90 -1.93 -1.78
N PRO A 55 5.40 -2.68 -0.80
CA PRO A 55 4.69 -3.93 -1.06
C PRO A 55 3.53 -3.76 -2.04
N SER A 56 2.76 -2.70 -1.91
CA SER A 56 1.63 -2.40 -2.80
C SER A 56 2.07 -2.19 -4.24
N GLU A 57 3.20 -1.52 -4.47
CA GLU A 57 3.74 -1.34 -5.84
C GLU A 57 4.23 -2.65 -6.45
N LEU A 58 4.79 -3.56 -5.66
CA LEU A 58 5.17 -4.88 -6.15
C LEU A 58 3.94 -5.73 -6.51
N ILE A 59 2.93 -5.71 -5.65
CA ILE A 59 1.70 -6.49 -5.81
C ILE A 59 0.89 -6.03 -7.01
N LYS A 60 0.76 -4.73 -7.23
CA LYS A 60 -0.01 -4.14 -8.33
C LYS A 60 0.41 -4.63 -9.73
N PHE A 61 1.63 -5.12 -9.87
CA PHE A 61 2.19 -5.56 -11.15
C PHE A 61 2.39 -7.09 -11.22
N MET A 62 1.69 -7.86 -10.38
CA MET A 62 1.71 -9.31 -10.46
C MET A 62 0.81 -9.78 -11.62
N HIS A 63 1.44 -10.42 -12.60
CA HIS A 63 0.76 -11.07 -13.71
C HIS A 63 0.41 -12.53 -13.38
N GLU A 64 -0.45 -13.15 -14.18
CA GLU A 64 -0.87 -14.54 -14.02
C GLU A 64 0.32 -15.51 -13.89
N ASP A 65 1.35 -15.35 -14.70
CA ASP A 65 2.58 -16.17 -14.65
C ASP A 65 3.26 -16.14 -13.27
N VAL A 66 3.24 -14.98 -12.59
CA VAL A 66 3.77 -14.84 -11.24
C VAL A 66 2.87 -15.56 -10.23
N LEU A 67 1.56 -15.36 -10.36
CA LEU A 67 0.56 -15.99 -9.50
C LEU A 67 0.59 -17.51 -9.59
N ASP A 68 0.75 -18.08 -10.77
CA ASP A 68 0.85 -19.53 -11.00
C ASP A 68 2.05 -20.14 -10.24
N ILE A 69 3.16 -19.43 -10.18
CA ILE A 69 4.37 -19.89 -9.47
C ILE A 69 4.21 -19.78 -7.96
N ILE A 70 3.69 -18.65 -7.46
CA ILE A 70 3.69 -18.38 -6.03
C ILE A 70 2.48 -18.98 -5.29
N THR A 71 1.34 -19.19 -5.96
CA THR A 71 0.12 -19.70 -5.33
C THR A 71 0.32 -21.03 -4.60
N PRO A 72 0.99 -22.05 -5.17
CA PRO A 72 1.24 -23.31 -4.47
C PRO A 72 2.12 -23.13 -3.23
N ILE A 73 3.08 -22.19 -3.28
CA ILE A 73 3.95 -21.88 -2.14
C ILE A 73 3.14 -21.22 -1.05
N LEU A 74 2.33 -20.19 -1.39
CA LEU A 74 1.47 -19.49 -0.46
C LEU A 74 0.46 -20.42 0.23
N ALA A 75 -0.09 -21.40 -0.50
CA ALA A 75 -1.01 -22.36 0.08
C ALA A 75 -0.34 -23.27 1.15
N ARG A 76 0.97 -23.51 1.03
CA ARG A 76 1.74 -24.35 1.96
C ARG A 76 2.22 -23.59 3.19
N ILE A 77 2.60 -22.32 3.04
CA ILE A 77 3.22 -21.54 4.13
C ILE A 77 2.23 -20.78 5.00
N TYR A 78 0.94 -20.76 4.65
CA TYR A 78 -0.10 -20.16 5.47
C TYR A 78 -0.97 -21.23 6.14
N THR A 79 -1.19 -21.05 7.44
CA THR A 79 -2.10 -21.88 8.23
C THR A 79 -3.25 -21.02 8.75
N VAL A 80 -4.48 -21.52 8.61
CA VAL A 80 -5.65 -20.90 9.25
C VAL A 80 -5.60 -21.21 10.74
N THR A 81 -5.29 -20.22 11.55
CA THR A 81 -5.21 -20.34 13.02
C THR A 81 -6.53 -19.99 13.71
N THR A 82 -7.30 -19.08 13.11
CA THR A 82 -8.70 -18.85 13.50
C THR A 82 -9.55 -18.92 12.23
N PRO A 83 -10.53 -19.84 12.17
CA PRO A 83 -11.39 -19.94 11.00
C PRO A 83 -12.34 -18.74 10.93
N LYS A 84 -12.85 -18.51 9.72
CA LYS A 84 -13.87 -17.49 9.45
C LYS A 84 -15.07 -17.71 10.37
N GLN A 85 -15.44 -16.65 11.09
CA GLN A 85 -16.58 -16.62 11.99
C GLN A 85 -17.81 -16.03 11.29
N GLU A 86 -18.95 -15.99 11.98
CA GLU A 86 -20.11 -15.25 11.53
C GLU A 86 -19.75 -13.78 11.33
N THR A 87 -20.01 -13.25 10.15
CA THR A 87 -19.67 -11.88 9.78
C THR A 87 -20.80 -10.94 10.19
N PHE A 88 -20.44 -9.77 10.69
CA PHE A 88 -21.35 -8.64 10.77
C PHE A 88 -21.12 -7.69 9.60
N GLU A 89 -22.15 -6.93 9.25
CA GLU A 89 -22.07 -6.01 8.12
C GLU A 89 -21.18 -4.81 8.46
N ILE A 90 -20.11 -4.64 7.67
CA ILE A 90 -19.34 -3.40 7.63
C ILE A 90 -19.64 -2.80 6.26
N PRO A 91 -20.21 -1.59 6.19
CA PRO A 91 -20.53 -0.99 4.91
C PRO A 91 -19.29 -0.86 4.03
N ALA A 92 -19.37 -1.38 2.80
CA ALA A 92 -18.39 -1.09 1.75
C ALA A 92 -18.74 0.24 1.07
N ILE A 93 -20.03 0.57 1.05
CA ILE A 93 -20.58 1.77 0.43
C ILE A 93 -21.41 2.50 1.49
N VAL A 94 -21.27 3.80 1.57
CA VAL A 94 -22.07 4.66 2.45
C VAL A 94 -22.95 5.59 1.64
N GLN A 95 -24.10 5.96 2.20
CA GLN A 95 -24.97 6.97 1.65
C GLN A 95 -24.53 8.34 2.19
N THR A 96 -24.23 9.27 1.28
CA THR A 96 -24.02 10.68 1.60
C THR A 96 -25.29 11.50 1.35
N GLY A 97 -25.42 12.67 1.98
CA GLY A 97 -26.67 13.40 2.16
C GLY A 97 -27.57 13.66 0.95
N ALA A 98 -27.03 13.70 -0.27
CA ALA A 98 -27.82 13.89 -1.49
C ALA A 98 -28.27 12.55 -2.13
N LYS A 99 -28.30 11.46 -1.39
CA LYS A 99 -28.52 10.08 -1.88
C LYS A 99 -27.40 9.63 -2.84
N LEU A 100 -26.26 10.23 -2.75
CA LEU A 100 -25.04 9.73 -3.39
C LEU A 100 -24.51 8.53 -2.59
N TYR A 101 -23.87 7.61 -3.30
CA TYR A 101 -23.28 6.43 -2.70
C TYR A 101 -21.78 6.46 -3.00
N GLU A 102 -20.97 6.37 -1.94
CA GLU A 102 -19.52 6.35 -2.03
C GLU A 102 -18.96 5.04 -1.48
N GLU A 103 -17.99 4.49 -2.16
CA GLU A 103 -17.27 3.32 -1.69
C GLU A 103 -16.28 3.71 -0.60
N VAL A 104 -16.36 3.01 0.54
CA VAL A 104 -15.51 3.28 1.72
C VAL A 104 -14.81 2.04 2.26
N SER A 105 -14.80 0.94 1.51
CA SER A 105 -14.13 -0.29 1.91
C SER A 105 -12.67 -0.07 2.30
N ASP A 106 -11.96 0.75 1.54
CA ASP A 106 -10.58 1.12 1.80
C ASP A 106 -10.43 1.95 3.08
N LEU A 107 -11.40 2.82 3.36
CA LEU A 107 -11.38 3.69 4.55
C LEU A 107 -11.63 2.89 5.83
N ASN A 108 -12.42 1.82 5.75
CA ASN A 108 -12.66 0.91 6.88
C ASN A 108 -11.35 0.29 7.39
N GLY A 109 -10.46 -0.10 6.46
CA GLY A 109 -9.15 -0.66 6.77
C GLY A 109 -8.17 0.32 7.44
N ILE A 110 -8.43 1.62 7.36
CA ILE A 110 -7.64 2.67 8.00
C ILE A 110 -8.31 3.13 9.30
N ALA A 111 -9.58 3.52 9.22
CA ALA A 111 -10.29 4.14 10.33
C ALA A 111 -10.44 3.19 11.54
N ILE A 112 -10.86 1.94 11.30
CA ILE A 112 -11.13 0.98 12.38
C ILE A 112 -9.87 0.59 13.15
N PRO A 113 -8.74 0.21 12.50
CA PRO A 113 -7.49 0.00 13.22
C PRO A 113 -7.02 1.23 13.98
N CYS A 114 -7.10 2.43 13.39
CA CYS A 114 -6.67 3.65 14.07
C CYS A 114 -7.49 3.96 15.32
N MET A 115 -8.80 3.69 15.34
CA MET A 115 -9.61 3.78 16.55
C MET A 115 -9.07 2.87 17.67
N TYR A 116 -8.67 1.66 17.31
CA TYR A 116 -8.07 0.72 18.26
C TYR A 116 -6.67 1.19 18.73
N TYR A 117 -5.85 1.70 17.82
CA TYR A 117 -4.51 2.23 18.16
C TYR A 117 -4.60 3.41 19.12
N ASP A 118 -5.55 4.32 18.92
CA ASP A 118 -5.74 5.46 19.80
C ASP A 118 -6.17 5.00 21.21
N GLU A 119 -6.93 3.91 21.34
CA GLU A 119 -7.23 3.32 22.64
C GLU A 119 -6.00 2.74 23.32
N ILE A 120 -5.15 2.01 22.56
CA ILE A 120 -3.87 1.51 23.05
C ILE A 120 -3.00 2.68 23.52
N GLN A 121 -2.88 3.73 22.70
CA GLN A 121 -2.04 4.88 22.98
C GLN A 121 -2.49 5.63 24.24
N ARG A 122 -3.78 5.85 24.40
CA ARG A 122 -4.37 6.40 25.62
C ARG A 122 -4.10 5.55 26.86
N LYS A 123 -4.27 4.22 26.74
CA LYS A 123 -4.05 3.28 27.84
C LYS A 123 -2.59 3.25 28.30
N TRP A 124 -1.63 3.25 27.37
CA TRP A 124 -0.23 3.03 27.67
C TRP A 124 0.58 4.33 27.86
N ASN A 125 0.23 5.40 27.16
CA ASN A 125 0.99 6.67 27.16
C ASN A 125 0.28 7.81 27.86
N ASN A 126 -1.00 7.66 28.16
CA ASN A 126 -1.87 8.77 28.54
C ASN A 126 -1.84 9.92 27.50
N ASP A 127 -1.68 9.55 26.23
CA ASP A 127 -1.65 10.46 25.10
C ASP A 127 -2.97 10.39 24.34
N ASN A 128 -3.56 11.53 24.07
CA ASN A 128 -4.84 11.65 23.37
C ASN A 128 -4.67 12.00 21.89
N ARG A 129 -3.43 12.19 21.43
CA ARG A 129 -3.16 12.48 20.03
C ARG A 129 -3.45 11.24 19.18
N SER A 130 -4.14 11.44 18.07
CA SER A 130 -4.52 10.33 17.21
C SER A 130 -3.34 9.82 16.37
N VAL A 131 -3.19 8.49 16.30
CA VAL A 131 -2.22 7.82 15.41
C VAL A 131 -2.51 8.18 13.95
N LEU A 132 -3.79 8.22 13.55
CA LEU A 132 -4.18 8.61 12.20
C LEU A 132 -3.78 10.05 11.86
N PHE A 133 -3.87 10.96 12.82
CA PHE A 133 -3.42 12.33 12.63
C PHE A 133 -1.90 12.39 12.36
N ASP A 134 -1.11 11.63 13.11
CA ASP A 134 0.34 11.56 12.92
C ASP A 134 0.69 10.93 11.56
N MET A 135 0.01 9.87 11.15
CA MET A 135 0.17 9.26 9.82
C MET A 135 -0.09 10.27 8.68
N ILE A 136 -1.15 11.07 8.83
CA ILE A 136 -1.49 12.13 7.85
C ILE A 136 -0.36 13.16 7.78
N LEU A 137 0.12 13.64 8.93
CA LEU A 137 1.19 14.64 8.97
C LEU A 137 2.49 14.11 8.38
N GLU A 138 2.90 12.90 8.73
CA GLU A 138 4.12 12.27 8.18
C GLU A 138 4.08 12.23 6.64
N ARG A 139 2.95 11.89 6.05
CA ARG A 139 2.79 11.86 4.59
C ARG A 139 2.70 13.25 4.00
N PHE A 140 1.96 14.14 4.64
CA PHE A 140 1.75 15.50 4.15
C PHE A 140 3.05 16.31 4.07
N ILE A 141 3.95 16.20 5.04
CA ILE A 141 5.23 16.92 5.04
C ILE A 141 6.17 16.49 3.92
N THR A 142 5.98 15.31 3.33
CA THR A 142 6.78 14.84 2.19
C THR A 142 6.36 15.49 0.85
N ILE A 143 5.22 16.18 0.82
CA ILE A 143 4.70 16.82 -0.38
C ILE A 143 5.30 18.22 -0.50
N GLU A 144 6.21 18.42 -1.46
CA GLU A 144 6.91 19.70 -1.63
C GLU A 144 5.97 20.89 -1.91
N LYS A 145 4.92 20.67 -2.70
CA LYS A 145 3.97 21.73 -3.12
C LYS A 145 2.53 21.23 -3.03
N PRO A 146 1.97 21.07 -1.83
CA PRO A 146 0.60 20.59 -1.69
C PRO A 146 -0.42 21.62 -2.22
N HIS A 147 -1.45 21.12 -2.87
CA HIS A 147 -2.59 21.92 -3.33
C HIS A 147 -3.28 22.63 -2.18
N ALA A 148 -3.84 23.83 -2.43
CA ALA A 148 -4.48 24.64 -1.41
C ALA A 148 -5.63 23.89 -0.70
N TYR A 149 -6.47 23.17 -1.43
CA TYR A 149 -7.57 22.42 -0.84
C TYR A 149 -7.10 21.19 -0.03
N LEU A 150 -5.93 20.60 -0.38
CA LEU A 150 -5.35 19.55 0.46
C LEU A 150 -4.85 20.11 1.79
N LYS A 151 -4.21 21.30 1.76
CA LYS A 151 -3.83 22.00 3.00
C LYS A 151 -5.05 22.26 3.88
N GLU A 152 -6.12 22.82 3.29
CA GLU A 152 -7.37 23.07 4.00
C GLU A 152 -7.99 21.78 4.56
N ALA A 153 -7.91 20.67 3.82
CA ALA A 153 -8.40 19.37 4.29
C ALA A 153 -7.60 18.85 5.48
N VAL A 154 -6.27 18.94 5.43
CA VAL A 154 -5.38 18.52 6.53
C VAL A 154 -5.57 19.42 7.76
N GLU A 155 -5.74 20.73 7.59
CA GLU A 155 -6.00 21.68 8.68
C GLU A 155 -7.32 21.39 9.42
N LYS A 156 -8.29 20.74 8.77
CA LYS A 156 -9.56 20.32 9.38
C LYS A 156 -9.48 18.99 10.12
N VAL A 157 -8.41 18.24 9.96
CA VAL A 157 -8.24 16.97 10.67
C VAL A 157 -8.01 17.28 12.16
N SER A 158 -8.81 16.65 13.01
CA SER A 158 -8.64 16.82 14.47
C SER A 158 -7.38 16.11 14.96
N GLU A 159 -6.57 16.79 15.75
CA GLU A 159 -5.42 16.19 16.42
C GLU A 159 -5.85 15.10 17.41
N THR A 160 -7.01 15.30 18.07
CA THR A 160 -7.64 14.33 18.94
C THR A 160 -8.95 13.89 18.33
N MET A 161 -8.97 12.66 17.78
CA MET A 161 -10.18 12.11 17.18
C MET A 161 -11.06 11.47 18.26
N THR A 162 -12.33 11.85 18.30
CA THR A 162 -13.29 11.41 19.33
C THR A 162 -14.56 10.82 18.77
N SER A 163 -14.87 11.09 17.51
CA SER A 163 -16.07 10.60 16.83
C SER A 163 -15.74 9.73 15.64
N ILE A 164 -16.67 8.86 15.25
CA ILE A 164 -16.56 8.06 14.02
C ILE A 164 -16.33 8.95 12.81
N THR A 165 -16.99 10.11 12.78
CA THR A 165 -16.86 11.10 11.70
C THR A 165 -15.44 11.63 11.58
N ASP A 166 -14.74 11.87 12.72
CA ASP A 166 -13.35 12.33 12.71
C ASP A 166 -12.43 11.29 12.04
N TYR A 167 -12.59 10.00 12.40
CA TYR A 167 -11.79 8.93 11.82
C TYR A 167 -12.10 8.69 10.34
N LEU A 168 -13.37 8.74 9.96
CA LEU A 168 -13.75 8.60 8.55
C LEU A 168 -13.17 9.74 7.71
N TYR A 169 -13.26 10.97 8.22
CA TYR A 169 -12.67 12.13 7.56
C TYR A 169 -11.15 12.02 7.46
N GLY A 170 -10.49 11.68 8.57
CA GLY A 170 -9.03 11.48 8.61
C GLY A 170 -8.59 10.38 7.64
N ALA A 171 -9.28 9.23 7.62
CA ALA A 171 -8.97 8.13 6.71
C ALA A 171 -9.11 8.56 5.23
N ASN A 172 -10.14 9.36 4.90
CA ASN A 172 -10.32 9.90 3.56
C ASN A 172 -9.19 10.86 3.16
N VAL A 173 -8.73 11.73 4.08
CA VAL A 173 -7.59 12.62 3.85
C VAL A 173 -6.31 11.81 3.66
N TYR A 174 -6.05 10.83 4.53
CA TYR A 174 -4.87 9.96 4.43
C TYR A 174 -4.82 9.23 3.09
N LYS A 175 -5.94 8.58 2.71
CA LYS A 175 -6.02 7.84 1.45
C LYS A 175 -5.81 8.73 0.22
N ALA A 176 -6.36 9.94 0.24
CA ALA A 176 -6.17 10.90 -0.85
C ALA A 176 -4.71 11.36 -0.99
N ILE A 177 -3.98 11.47 0.12
CA ILE A 177 -2.54 11.80 0.12
C ILE A 177 -1.73 10.62 -0.42
N ASP A 178 -2.00 9.41 0.08
CA ASP A 178 -1.24 8.19 -0.25
C ASP A 178 -1.38 7.82 -1.75
N GLU A 179 -2.58 7.94 -2.28
CA GLU A 179 -2.86 7.66 -3.69
C GLU A 179 -2.62 8.84 -4.63
N HIS A 180 -2.26 10.02 -4.12
CA HIS A 180 -2.20 11.28 -4.88
C HIS A 180 -3.53 11.62 -5.59
N TYR A 181 -4.65 11.08 -5.10
CA TYR A 181 -5.98 11.19 -5.71
C TYR A 181 -6.87 12.17 -4.95
N TYR A 182 -6.54 13.44 -5.04
CA TYR A 182 -7.16 14.50 -4.25
C TYR A 182 -8.64 14.76 -4.57
N SER A 183 -9.15 14.29 -5.69
CA SER A 183 -10.57 14.40 -6.03
C SER A 183 -11.46 13.57 -5.09
N LYS A 184 -10.94 12.52 -4.45
CA LYS A 184 -11.67 11.73 -3.44
C LYS A 184 -12.08 12.57 -2.22
N LEU A 185 -11.32 13.61 -1.87
CA LEU A 185 -11.66 14.51 -0.75
C LEU A 185 -12.99 15.26 -0.93
N ARG A 186 -13.54 15.29 -2.14
CA ARG A 186 -14.80 15.97 -2.46
C ARG A 186 -15.99 15.04 -2.55
N GLN A 187 -15.74 13.73 -2.54
CA GLN A 187 -16.77 12.73 -2.78
C GLN A 187 -17.51 12.37 -1.50
N ILE A 188 -16.85 12.42 -0.34
CA ILE A 188 -17.43 12.04 0.95
C ILE A 188 -17.74 13.28 1.76
N ASP A 189 -19.04 13.56 1.93
CA ASP A 189 -19.54 14.54 2.89
C ASP A 189 -19.72 13.83 4.23
N VAL A 190 -18.70 13.93 5.09
CA VAL A 190 -18.69 13.23 6.38
C VAL A 190 -19.79 13.69 7.34
N GLU A 191 -20.31 14.92 7.19
CA GLU A 191 -21.40 15.43 8.02
C GLU A 191 -22.74 14.77 7.67
N GLN A 192 -22.88 14.27 6.45
CA GLN A 192 -24.09 13.65 5.94
C GLN A 192 -23.92 12.16 5.67
N CYS A 193 -22.76 11.59 6.00
CA CYS A 193 -22.42 10.21 5.75
C CYS A 193 -23.10 9.28 6.78
N THR A 194 -23.76 8.25 6.28
CA THR A 194 -24.24 7.13 7.11
C THR A 194 -23.21 6.01 7.02
N TRP A 195 -22.51 5.76 8.13
CA TRP A 195 -21.47 4.75 8.19
C TRP A 195 -21.75 3.71 9.27
N LEU A 196 -20.75 3.22 9.99
CA LEU A 196 -20.94 2.26 11.07
C LEU A 196 -21.64 2.88 12.28
N SER A 197 -22.44 2.08 12.96
CA SER A 197 -22.95 2.45 14.28
C SER A 197 -21.88 2.35 15.35
N ASP A 198 -22.05 3.04 16.46
CA ASP A 198 -21.16 2.92 17.62
C ASP A 198 -21.06 1.46 18.09
N GLU A 199 -22.16 0.71 18.07
CA GLU A 199 -22.19 -0.70 18.44
C GLU A 199 -21.32 -1.56 17.52
N ASP A 200 -21.35 -1.32 16.21
CA ASP A 200 -20.55 -2.07 15.24
C ASP A 200 -19.07 -1.72 15.34
N ILE A 201 -18.73 -0.47 15.61
CA ILE A 201 -17.37 -0.04 15.90
C ILE A 201 -16.83 -0.75 17.14
N GLU A 202 -17.60 -0.79 18.22
CA GLU A 202 -17.20 -1.48 19.45
C GLU A 202 -17.00 -2.98 19.21
N LYS A 203 -17.84 -3.62 18.41
CA LYS A 203 -17.62 -5.02 17.98
C LYS A 203 -16.31 -5.21 17.23
N CYS A 204 -15.99 -4.30 16.30
CA CYS A 204 -14.74 -4.35 15.57
C CYS A 204 -13.53 -4.22 16.49
N LYS A 205 -13.54 -3.23 17.37
CA LYS A 205 -12.45 -2.99 18.33
C LYS A 205 -12.30 -4.16 19.31
N LEU A 206 -13.41 -4.69 19.82
CA LEU A 206 -13.40 -5.85 20.73
C LEU A 206 -12.75 -7.06 20.04
N ARG A 207 -13.10 -7.32 18.78
CA ARG A 207 -12.50 -8.43 18.01
C ARG A 207 -11.00 -8.27 17.81
N ILE A 208 -10.52 -7.06 17.52
CA ILE A 208 -9.08 -6.77 17.46
C ILE A 208 -8.45 -6.99 18.84
N HIS A 209 -9.08 -6.49 19.87
CA HIS A 209 -8.60 -6.60 21.25
C HIS A 209 -8.48 -8.05 21.73
N GLU A 210 -9.48 -8.89 21.46
CA GLU A 210 -9.48 -10.31 21.84
C GLU A 210 -8.32 -11.08 21.19
N VAL A 211 -7.95 -10.72 19.95
CA VAL A 211 -6.84 -11.37 19.25
C VAL A 211 -5.49 -10.88 19.74
N ILE A 212 -5.35 -9.61 20.06
CA ILE A 212 -4.06 -8.96 20.29
C ILE A 212 -3.74 -8.81 21.78
N SER A 213 -4.74 -8.74 22.64
CA SER A 213 -4.57 -8.42 24.08
C SER A 213 -3.63 -9.35 24.83
N GLN A 214 -3.58 -10.62 24.46
CA GLN A 214 -2.69 -11.61 25.08
C GLN A 214 -1.22 -11.32 24.80
N ASP A 215 -0.93 -10.68 23.67
CA ASP A 215 0.43 -10.38 23.21
C ASP A 215 0.95 -9.03 23.71
N CYS A 216 0.08 -8.24 24.31
CA CYS A 216 0.37 -6.88 24.77
C CYS A 216 0.46 -6.76 26.30
N GLU A 217 0.51 -7.87 27.04
CA GLU A 217 0.47 -7.81 28.51
C GLU A 217 1.73 -7.21 29.13
N SER A 218 2.89 -7.37 28.48
CA SER A 218 4.18 -6.98 29.02
C SER A 218 4.77 -5.72 28.40
N ASN A 219 4.50 -5.47 27.12
CA ASN A 219 5.05 -4.33 26.39
C ASN A 219 3.97 -3.62 25.57
N LYS A 220 4.21 -2.33 25.34
CA LYS A 220 3.36 -1.51 24.50
C LYS A 220 3.40 -2.00 23.04
N PRO A 221 2.26 -2.30 22.41
CA PRO A 221 2.24 -2.59 20.98
C PRO A 221 2.64 -1.36 20.17
N ASN A 222 3.35 -1.60 19.07
CA ASN A 222 3.83 -0.56 18.17
C ASN A 222 2.95 -0.55 16.92
N ALA A 223 2.06 0.44 16.83
CA ALA A 223 1.23 0.65 15.65
C ALA A 223 2.04 1.26 14.51
N GLU A 224 1.71 0.88 13.28
CA GLU A 224 2.32 1.43 12.07
C GLU A 224 3.86 1.32 12.05
N PHE A 225 4.40 0.20 12.50
CA PHE A 225 5.84 -0.03 12.54
C PHE A 225 6.45 -0.07 11.13
N CYS A 226 7.48 0.76 10.92
CA CYS A 226 8.16 0.86 9.63
C CYS A 226 9.36 -0.08 9.52
N ILE A 227 9.39 -0.87 8.46
CA ILE A 227 10.53 -1.67 8.03
C ILE A 227 11.17 -0.92 6.86
N ILE A 228 12.39 -0.43 7.03
CA ILE A 228 13.07 0.38 6.04
C ILE A 228 14.37 -0.32 5.62
N HIS A 229 14.49 -0.58 4.33
CA HIS A 229 15.71 -0.99 3.68
C HIS A 229 16.26 0.16 2.85
N ASN A 230 17.55 0.44 2.99
CA ASN A 230 18.27 1.41 2.18
C ASN A 230 19.58 0.80 1.71
N SER A 231 19.73 0.56 0.42
CA SER A 231 20.92 -0.04 -0.19
C SER A 231 22.24 0.75 0.01
N GLU A 232 22.14 2.02 0.43
CA GLU A 232 23.32 2.81 0.80
C GLU A 232 23.94 2.35 2.14
N GLU A 233 23.17 1.64 2.97
CA GLU A 233 23.65 1.13 4.25
C GLU A 233 24.31 -0.25 4.07
N GLU A 234 25.57 -0.40 4.48
CA GLU A 234 26.34 -1.65 4.34
C GLU A 234 25.61 -2.87 4.92
N LYS A 235 24.95 -2.72 6.06
CA LYS A 235 24.14 -3.80 6.68
C LYS A 235 22.97 -4.27 5.83
N HIS A 236 22.52 -3.47 4.87
CA HIS A 236 21.39 -3.76 3.99
C HIS A 236 21.80 -4.37 2.64
N GLN A 237 23.08 -4.45 2.32
CA GLN A 237 23.58 -4.97 1.05
C GLN A 237 23.22 -6.45 0.80
N ALA A 238 22.87 -7.20 1.83
CA ALA A 238 22.39 -8.57 1.70
C ALA A 238 21.14 -8.67 0.81
N ILE A 239 20.28 -7.67 0.83
CA ILE A 239 19.09 -7.62 -0.05
C ILE A 239 19.50 -7.44 -1.50
N ASP A 240 20.43 -6.52 -1.77
CA ASP A 240 20.94 -6.28 -3.11
C ASP A 240 21.58 -7.54 -3.69
N GLN A 241 22.38 -8.26 -2.89
CA GLN A 241 23.00 -9.53 -3.31
C GLN A 241 21.96 -10.61 -3.68
N ILE A 242 20.85 -10.69 -2.95
CA ILE A 242 19.77 -11.64 -3.26
C ILE A 242 19.08 -11.28 -4.57
N LEU A 243 19.03 -10.01 -4.92
CA LEU A 243 18.34 -9.50 -6.10
C LEU A 243 19.24 -9.24 -7.30
N ASP A 244 20.57 -9.31 -7.13
CA ASP A 244 21.58 -8.95 -8.16
C ASP A 244 21.40 -9.69 -9.49
N ASP A 245 20.99 -10.96 -9.45
CA ASP A 245 20.80 -11.78 -10.65
C ASP A 245 19.48 -11.52 -11.39
N ILE A 246 18.58 -10.72 -10.83
CA ILE A 246 17.30 -10.35 -11.44
C ILE A 246 17.17 -8.86 -11.72
N CYS A 247 18.04 -8.05 -11.16
CA CYS A 247 18.00 -6.61 -11.32
C CYS A 247 19.00 -6.15 -12.40
N PRO A 248 18.66 -5.13 -13.18
CA PRO A 248 19.64 -4.43 -14.00
C PRO A 248 20.83 -3.92 -13.17
N ASP A 249 22.04 -3.96 -13.71
CA ASP A 249 23.30 -3.63 -13.02
C ASP A 249 23.31 -2.24 -12.34
N ASN A 250 22.48 -1.33 -12.82
CA ASN A 250 22.37 0.04 -12.31
C ASN A 250 21.14 0.28 -11.43
N LEU A 251 20.37 -0.77 -11.08
CA LEU A 251 19.18 -0.63 -10.26
C LEU A 251 19.45 -1.08 -8.83
N ARG A 252 19.14 -0.22 -7.88
CA ARG A 252 19.14 -0.52 -6.45
C ARG A 252 17.77 -0.25 -5.88
N PHE A 253 17.39 -0.99 -4.87
CA PHE A 253 16.09 -0.87 -4.24
C PHE A 253 16.17 -0.16 -2.90
N ARG A 254 15.15 0.61 -2.62
CA ARG A 254 14.85 1.11 -1.29
C ARG A 254 13.46 0.64 -0.92
N PHE A 255 13.39 -0.46 -0.18
CA PHE A 255 12.10 -0.97 0.28
C PHE A 255 11.65 -0.21 1.51
N THR A 256 10.40 0.21 1.48
CA THR A 256 9.70 0.76 2.65
C THR A 256 8.42 -0.04 2.83
N ALA A 257 8.29 -0.70 3.97
CA ALA A 257 7.12 -1.44 4.36
C ALA A 257 6.62 -0.93 5.70
N ARG A 258 5.30 -0.85 5.85
CA ARG A 258 4.65 -0.45 7.09
C ARG A 258 3.68 -1.55 7.47
N VAL A 259 3.92 -2.15 8.64
CA VAL A 259 3.03 -3.17 9.20
C VAL A 259 2.06 -2.51 10.14
N ASP A 260 0.82 -2.97 10.17
CA ASP A 260 -0.23 -2.32 10.95
C ASP A 260 0.05 -2.37 12.44
N LEU A 261 0.52 -3.51 12.98
CA LEU A 261 0.79 -3.63 14.40
C LEU A 261 1.92 -4.62 14.70
N GLU A 262 2.85 -4.19 15.55
CA GLU A 262 3.91 -5.02 16.11
C GLU A 262 3.68 -5.21 17.61
N THR A 263 3.73 -6.46 18.07
CA THR A 263 3.72 -6.85 19.49
C THR A 263 5.04 -7.51 19.86
N ASP A 264 5.16 -8.05 21.07
CA ASP A 264 6.39 -8.74 21.51
C ASP A 264 6.74 -9.94 20.63
N ASN A 265 5.74 -10.75 20.26
CA ASN A 265 5.93 -12.03 19.58
C ASN A 265 5.38 -12.05 18.14
N TYR A 266 4.53 -11.08 17.78
CA TYR A 266 3.79 -11.10 16.52
C TYR A 266 3.85 -9.78 15.77
N ILE A 267 3.70 -9.90 14.47
CA ILE A 267 3.43 -8.80 13.56
C ILE A 267 2.09 -9.09 12.89
N TYR A 268 1.18 -8.13 12.97
CA TYR A 268 -0.16 -8.23 12.42
C TYR A 268 -0.34 -7.29 11.23
N GLU A 269 -0.93 -7.84 10.18
CA GLU A 269 -1.58 -7.10 9.11
C GLU A 269 -3.08 -7.19 9.32
N LEU A 270 -3.74 -6.05 9.50
CA LEU A 270 -5.17 -5.96 9.76
C LEU A 270 -5.93 -5.68 8.48
N LYS A 271 -6.92 -6.50 8.17
CA LYS A 271 -7.76 -6.32 6.99
C LYS A 271 -9.23 -6.20 7.39
N CYS A 272 -9.99 -5.47 6.58
CA CYS A 272 -11.43 -5.29 6.77
C CYS A 272 -12.17 -5.60 5.47
N THR A 273 -12.07 -6.86 5.01
CA THR A 273 -12.53 -7.32 3.70
C THR A 273 -13.46 -8.52 3.82
N SER A 274 -14.19 -8.84 2.75
CA SER A 274 -15.01 -10.06 2.71
C SER A 274 -14.19 -11.34 2.70
N GLU A 275 -13.00 -11.31 2.10
CA GLU A 275 -12.08 -12.45 1.97
C GLU A 275 -10.62 -11.97 2.03
N LEU A 276 -9.75 -12.85 2.53
CA LEU A 276 -8.30 -12.64 2.46
C LEU A 276 -7.77 -13.11 1.11
N SER A 277 -7.39 -12.15 0.27
CA SER A 277 -6.90 -12.41 -1.09
C SER A 277 -5.45 -12.92 -1.13
N LEU A 278 -4.98 -13.30 -2.31
CA LEU A 278 -3.57 -13.65 -2.54
C LEU A 278 -2.65 -12.45 -2.32
N GLU A 279 -3.10 -11.27 -2.73
CA GLU A 279 -2.37 -10.02 -2.58
C GLU A 279 -2.08 -9.71 -1.10
N HIS A 280 -3.05 -9.91 -0.21
CA HIS A 280 -2.86 -9.75 1.24
C HIS A 280 -1.80 -10.72 1.78
N ARG A 281 -1.76 -11.95 1.28
CA ARG A 281 -0.76 -12.94 1.68
C ARG A 281 0.63 -12.58 1.17
N VAL A 282 0.74 -12.13 -0.08
CA VAL A 282 2.02 -11.66 -0.66
C VAL A 282 2.55 -10.44 0.09
N GLN A 283 1.68 -9.51 0.48
CA GLN A 283 2.05 -8.33 1.26
C GLN A 283 2.78 -8.74 2.55
N VAL A 284 2.23 -9.68 3.29
CA VAL A 284 2.84 -10.15 4.55
C VAL A 284 4.10 -10.98 4.31
N VAL A 285 4.19 -11.72 3.20
CA VAL A 285 5.44 -12.38 2.79
C VAL A 285 6.55 -11.37 2.56
N ILE A 286 6.27 -10.25 1.88
CA ILE A 286 7.23 -9.17 1.65
C ILE A 286 7.70 -8.58 2.98
N TYR A 287 6.78 -8.31 3.91
CA TYR A 287 7.12 -7.84 5.25
C TYR A 287 8.02 -8.82 6.00
N ALA A 288 7.66 -10.09 6.02
CA ALA A 288 8.41 -11.14 6.72
C ALA A 288 9.80 -11.33 6.12
N TRP A 289 9.92 -11.27 4.78
CA TRP A 289 11.20 -11.36 4.10
C TRP A 289 12.11 -10.19 4.45
N LEU A 290 11.63 -8.95 4.33
CA LEU A 290 12.38 -7.75 4.70
C LEU A 290 12.81 -7.80 6.17
N TYR A 291 11.90 -8.12 7.05
CA TYR A 291 12.13 -8.18 8.49
C TYR A 291 13.24 -9.18 8.85
N LYS A 292 13.19 -10.39 8.27
CA LYS A 292 14.19 -11.43 8.51
C LYS A 292 15.55 -11.09 7.91
N ILE A 293 15.60 -10.61 6.67
CA ILE A 293 16.87 -10.26 5.99
C ILE A 293 17.56 -9.08 6.66
N LEU A 294 16.81 -8.11 7.17
CA LEU A 294 17.36 -6.96 7.90
C LEU A 294 17.81 -7.31 9.33
N GLY A 295 17.61 -8.56 9.76
CA GLY A 295 18.10 -9.06 11.05
C GLY A 295 17.31 -8.57 12.27
N TYR A 296 16.04 -8.21 12.08
CA TYR A 296 15.15 -7.92 13.20
C TYR A 296 14.92 -9.18 14.08
N PRO A 297 14.54 -9.02 15.35
CA PRO A 297 14.23 -10.13 16.24
C PRO A 297 13.15 -11.05 15.67
N GLU A 298 13.26 -12.36 15.90
CA GLU A 298 12.30 -13.32 15.36
C GLU A 298 10.89 -13.06 15.88
N LYS A 299 9.93 -12.93 14.95
CA LYS A 299 8.51 -12.76 15.22
C LYS A 299 7.67 -13.57 14.23
N THR A 300 6.47 -13.94 14.67
CA THR A 300 5.48 -14.63 13.85
C THR A 300 4.59 -13.60 13.15
N PHE A 301 4.39 -13.75 11.84
CA PHE A 301 3.55 -12.88 11.03
C PHE A 301 2.14 -13.44 10.89
N ARG A 302 1.14 -12.56 11.05
CA ARG A 302 -0.27 -12.91 10.98
C ARG A 302 -1.05 -11.91 10.12
N ILE A 303 -2.07 -12.41 9.43
CA ILE A 303 -3.10 -11.60 8.79
C ILE A 303 -4.38 -11.80 9.56
N PHE A 304 -4.98 -10.73 10.05
CA PHE A 304 -6.25 -10.78 10.76
C PHE A 304 -7.31 -9.98 10.02
N ASN A 305 -8.40 -10.63 9.66
CA ASN A 305 -9.53 -9.98 9.03
C ASN A 305 -10.58 -9.60 10.07
N ILE A 306 -10.67 -8.32 10.39
CA ILE A 306 -11.58 -7.76 11.39
C ILE A 306 -13.04 -8.10 11.07
N LYS A 307 -13.42 -8.04 9.78
CA LYS A 307 -14.78 -8.30 9.33
C LYS A 307 -15.21 -9.75 9.56
N THR A 308 -14.31 -10.69 9.28
CA THR A 308 -14.65 -12.13 9.32
C THR A 308 -14.14 -12.86 10.55
N GLY A 309 -13.23 -12.26 11.31
CA GLY A 309 -12.53 -12.92 12.42
C GLY A 309 -11.52 -13.97 11.97
N GLU A 310 -11.30 -14.14 10.66
CA GLU A 310 -10.33 -15.08 10.13
C GLU A 310 -8.90 -14.64 10.43
N MET A 311 -8.08 -15.56 10.88
CA MET A 311 -6.66 -15.32 11.09
C MET A 311 -5.81 -16.36 10.37
N LEU A 312 -4.88 -15.87 9.58
CA LEU A 312 -3.84 -16.66 8.94
C LEU A 312 -2.50 -16.41 9.61
N THR A 313 -1.77 -17.47 9.89
CA THR A 313 -0.40 -17.38 10.41
C THR A 313 0.57 -17.83 9.33
N LEU A 314 1.61 -17.05 9.11
CA LEU A 314 2.69 -17.36 8.19
C LEU A 314 3.73 -18.24 8.88
N ASP A 315 3.98 -19.41 8.31
CA ASP A 315 5.05 -20.32 8.70
C ASP A 315 5.91 -20.63 7.47
N ALA A 316 6.98 -19.87 7.29
CA ALA A 316 7.80 -19.92 6.10
C ALA A 316 9.29 -19.89 6.42
N SER A 317 10.04 -20.71 5.71
CA SER A 317 11.50 -20.64 5.68
C SER A 317 11.97 -19.36 4.96
N ILE A 318 13.20 -18.96 5.18
CA ILE A 318 13.77 -17.81 4.47
C ILE A 318 13.91 -18.09 2.96
N GLU A 319 14.09 -19.36 2.61
CA GLU A 319 14.15 -19.83 1.21
C GLU A 319 12.81 -19.65 0.51
N ASP A 320 11.69 -20.03 1.16
CA ASP A 320 10.34 -19.84 0.62
C ASP A 320 10.02 -18.35 0.42
N LEU A 321 10.31 -17.55 1.43
CA LEU A 321 10.12 -16.09 1.36
C LEU A 321 10.95 -15.46 0.24
N SER A 322 12.24 -15.86 0.12
CA SER A 322 13.14 -15.36 -0.92
C SER A 322 12.71 -15.80 -2.31
N MET A 323 12.19 -17.02 -2.46
CA MET A 323 11.66 -17.51 -3.73
C MET A 323 10.47 -16.66 -4.20
N ILE A 324 9.51 -16.41 -3.31
CA ILE A 324 8.35 -15.56 -3.64
C ILE A 324 8.82 -14.15 -3.98
N MET A 325 9.67 -13.56 -3.14
CA MET A 325 10.16 -12.20 -3.34
C MET A 325 10.88 -12.04 -4.68
N ARG A 326 11.78 -12.96 -5.02
CA ARG A 326 12.50 -12.97 -6.31
C ARG A 326 11.53 -13.11 -7.48
N THR A 327 10.52 -13.97 -7.37
CA THR A 327 9.51 -14.16 -8.42
C THR A 327 8.70 -12.89 -8.65
N VAL A 328 8.27 -12.22 -7.58
CA VAL A 328 7.49 -10.97 -7.65
C VAL A 328 8.34 -9.83 -8.23
N VAL A 329 9.57 -9.64 -7.75
CA VAL A 329 10.49 -8.62 -8.28
C VAL A 329 10.83 -8.88 -9.74
N LYS A 330 11.12 -10.13 -10.09
CA LYS A 330 11.37 -10.52 -11.49
C LYS A 330 10.15 -10.22 -12.36
N GLY A 331 8.95 -10.59 -11.93
CA GLY A 331 7.72 -10.30 -12.66
C GLY A 331 7.55 -8.82 -12.95
N LYS A 332 7.83 -7.95 -11.99
CA LYS A 332 7.75 -6.49 -12.18
C LYS A 332 8.79 -5.93 -13.14
N TYR A 333 10.05 -6.34 -13.02
CA TYR A 333 11.15 -5.67 -13.71
C TYR A 333 11.67 -6.36 -14.97
N THR A 334 11.32 -7.63 -15.21
CA THR A 334 11.77 -8.36 -16.40
C THR A 334 10.65 -8.68 -17.39
N ASN A 335 9.39 -8.55 -16.99
CA ASN A 335 8.23 -8.90 -17.82
C ASN A 335 7.81 -7.77 -18.77
N THR A 336 8.74 -6.89 -19.13
CA THR A 336 8.54 -6.00 -20.26
C THR A 336 8.70 -6.85 -21.53
N LYS A 337 7.60 -7.40 -22.06
CA LYS A 337 7.54 -7.69 -23.49
C LYS A 337 8.01 -6.43 -24.19
N ARG A 338 9.16 -6.50 -24.85
CA ARG A 338 9.57 -5.42 -25.74
C ARG A 338 8.62 -5.47 -26.94
N LEU A 339 7.50 -4.80 -26.80
CA LEU A 339 6.63 -4.52 -27.91
C LEU A 339 7.43 -3.59 -28.85
N ASP A 340 7.38 -3.84 -30.15
CA ASP A 340 7.84 -2.80 -31.08
C ASP A 340 6.87 -1.62 -31.08
N ASP A 341 7.23 -0.53 -31.73
CA ASP A 341 6.43 0.69 -31.68
C ASP A 341 5.02 0.50 -32.23
N ASP A 342 4.85 -0.33 -33.26
CA ASP A 342 3.55 -0.61 -33.87
C ASP A 342 2.69 -1.50 -32.95
N GLU A 343 3.27 -2.53 -32.34
CA GLU A 343 2.58 -3.37 -31.35
C GLU A 343 2.16 -2.56 -30.13
N PHE A 344 3.01 -1.62 -29.65
CA PHE A 344 2.69 -0.76 -28.54
C PHE A 344 1.51 0.16 -28.86
N LEU A 345 1.49 0.80 -30.04
CA LEU A 345 0.40 1.65 -30.47
C LEU A 345 -0.91 0.88 -30.64
N GLN A 346 -0.88 -0.31 -31.26
CA GLN A 346 -2.04 -1.19 -31.42
C GLN A 346 -2.62 -1.62 -30.06
N SER A 347 -1.78 -1.91 -29.07
CA SER A 347 -2.23 -2.25 -27.72
C SER A 347 -3.02 -1.11 -27.05
N GLN A 348 -2.66 0.14 -27.33
CA GLN A 348 -3.37 1.30 -26.83
C GLN A 348 -4.73 1.52 -27.50
N GLU A 349 -4.80 1.35 -28.84
CA GLU A 349 -6.05 1.48 -29.59
C GLU A 349 -7.08 0.41 -29.19
N THR A 350 -6.63 -0.80 -28.87
CA THR A 350 -7.51 -1.90 -28.44
C THR A 350 -8.12 -1.62 -27.06
N GLN A 351 -7.39 -0.98 -26.16
CA GLN A 351 -7.91 -0.60 -24.84
C GLN A 351 -8.95 0.53 -24.94
N GLU A 352 -8.72 1.52 -25.80
CA GLU A 352 -9.69 2.62 -26.03
C GLU A 352 -11.03 2.10 -26.58
N THR A 353 -11.02 1.01 -27.36
CA THR A 353 -12.23 0.43 -27.93
C THR A 353 -13.03 -0.41 -26.93
N GLN A 354 -12.41 -0.88 -25.85
CA GLN A 354 -13.09 -1.64 -24.79
C GLN A 354 -13.70 -0.74 -23.68
N GLU A 355 -13.25 0.50 -23.58
CA GLU A 355 -13.77 1.48 -22.61
C GLU A 355 -14.92 2.36 -23.16
N MET A 356 -15.31 2.23 -24.41
CA MET A 356 -16.48 2.89 -25.02
C MET A 356 -17.69 1.96 -25.07
#